data_84885123aaffa37ecb647aadf9b37003
#
_entry.id   84885123aaffa37ecb647aadf9b37003
#
_cell.length_a   1.000
_cell.length_b   1.000
_cell.length_c   1.000
_cell.angle_alpha   90.00
_cell.angle_beta   90.00
_cell.angle_gamma   90.00
#
_symmetry.space_group_name_H-M   'P 1'
#
loop_
_entity.id
_entity.type
_entity.pdbx_description
1 polymer ?
#
loop_
_entity_poly.entity_id
_entity_poly.type
_entity_poly.pdbx_seq_one_letter_code
_entity_poly.pdbx_strand_id
1 'polypeptide(L)'
;MKAILIDRVRVVALAAIIIAAFTPWAYPQQETQTVRVNDYHIGPKDLLEITVFELPELNQTVRVSEDGSITLSLLGKVEVSGFTAQELEAKLARLLDQQFTKGAHVTVFIKEYQKVSVIGAVGRPGMYELVGPMTLLEAIAQAGGLTAQAMNEIFVYRTGPDGKQERIVIVLEDLMTDGNPELNIELKPKDVLTVPIDQTLNVFVYGEVKTPGAIPYMSSKKITLLQAVAQAGGTTEWAKKSKVVIKRRDKRTDKEMKIKINLKKMISGKIADIVLMEGDVVIVP
;
A
#
# COMPACT_ATOMS: atom_id res chain seq x y z
N MET A 1 -28.24 -52.29 65.61
CA MET A 1 -26.81 -52.25 65.15
C MET A 1 -26.72 -52.34 63.60
N LYS A 2 -27.64 -51.71 62.81
CA LYS A 2 -27.63 -51.73 61.33
C LYS A 2 -27.73 -50.32 60.69
N ALA A 3 -27.77 -49.23 61.47
CA ALA A 3 -27.97 -47.88 60.97
C ALA A 3 -26.70 -47.03 60.84
N ILE A 4 -25.54 -47.47 61.26
CA ILE A 4 -24.28 -46.70 61.30
C ILE A 4 -23.36 -47.01 60.07
N LEU A 5 -23.65 -48.09 59.35
CA LEU A 5 -22.75 -48.55 58.27
C LEU A 5 -23.09 -47.91 56.88
N ILE A 6 -24.27 -47.29 56.74
CA ILE A 6 -24.72 -46.70 55.44
C ILE A 6 -24.20 -45.26 55.25
N ASP A 7 -23.92 -44.52 56.35
CA ASP A 7 -23.43 -43.13 56.25
C ASP A 7 -21.96 -43.00 55.87
N ARG A 8 -21.12 -44.01 56.16
CA ARG A 8 -19.69 -43.96 55.83
C ARG A 8 -19.42 -44.21 54.33
N VAL A 9 -20.27 -44.93 53.64
CA VAL A 9 -20.11 -45.22 52.21
C VAL A 9 -20.53 -44.00 51.35
N ARG A 10 -21.50 -43.19 51.83
CA ARG A 10 -21.91 -41.97 51.11
C ARG A 10 -20.93 -40.80 51.19
N VAL A 11 -20.18 -40.71 52.29
CA VAL A 11 -19.17 -39.65 52.48
C VAL A 11 -17.92 -39.91 51.63
N VAL A 12 -17.52 -41.18 51.42
CA VAL A 12 -16.38 -41.53 50.59
C VAL A 12 -16.69 -41.39 49.09
N ALA A 13 -17.95 -41.62 48.67
CA ALA A 13 -18.38 -41.42 47.28
C ALA A 13 -18.46 -39.93 46.89
N LEU A 14 -18.76 -39.00 47.81
CA LEU A 14 -18.79 -37.57 47.55
C LEU A 14 -17.41 -36.93 47.49
N ALA A 15 -16.41 -37.49 48.19
CA ALA A 15 -15.03 -36.98 48.15
C ALA A 15 -14.28 -37.38 46.86
N ALA A 16 -14.68 -38.46 46.17
CA ALA A 16 -14.05 -38.93 44.95
C ALA A 16 -14.52 -38.13 43.69
N ILE A 17 -15.67 -37.45 43.74
CA ILE A 17 -16.21 -36.71 42.59
C ILE A 17 -15.62 -35.29 42.51
N ILE A 18 -15.09 -34.72 43.58
CA ILE A 18 -14.54 -33.35 43.62
C ILE A 18 -13.09 -33.29 43.08
N ILE A 19 -12.36 -34.40 43.05
CA ILE A 19 -10.96 -34.43 42.60
C ILE A 19 -10.83 -34.55 41.05
N ALA A 20 -11.89 -34.92 40.33
CA ALA A 20 -11.86 -35.07 38.88
C ALA A 20 -12.15 -33.78 38.06
N ALA A 21 -12.39 -32.64 38.72
CA ALA A 21 -12.77 -31.38 38.03
C ALA A 21 -11.65 -30.34 37.91
N PHE A 22 -10.42 -30.65 38.33
CA PHE A 22 -9.25 -29.79 38.16
C PHE A 22 -8.29 -30.39 37.14
N THR A 23 -8.73 -30.53 35.89
CA THR A 23 -7.78 -30.61 34.78
C THR A 23 -7.30 -29.19 34.55
N PRO A 24 -6.00 -28.87 34.65
CA PRO A 24 -5.52 -27.57 34.25
C PRO A 24 -5.78 -27.45 32.75
N TRP A 25 -6.60 -26.47 32.41
CA TRP A 25 -6.80 -26.04 31.01
C TRP A 25 -5.42 -25.65 30.51
N ALA A 26 -4.78 -26.51 29.73
CA ALA A 26 -3.54 -26.19 29.03
C ALA A 26 -3.92 -25.08 28.02
N TYR A 27 -3.62 -23.85 28.37
CA TYR A 27 -3.60 -22.78 27.39
C TYR A 27 -2.58 -23.20 26.33
N PRO A 28 -2.97 -23.21 25.02
CA PRO A 28 -1.96 -23.37 23.99
C PRO A 28 -0.95 -22.25 24.20
N GLN A 29 0.29 -22.63 24.48
CA GLN A 29 1.39 -21.67 24.39
C GLN A 29 1.35 -21.16 22.96
N GLN A 30 0.97 -19.89 22.79
CA GLN A 30 1.26 -19.18 21.56
C GLN A 30 2.78 -19.25 21.41
N GLU A 31 3.22 -20.03 20.43
CA GLU A 31 4.56 -19.91 19.92
C GLU A 31 4.75 -18.43 19.60
N THR A 32 5.53 -17.77 20.43
CA THR A 32 6.01 -16.43 20.16
C THR A 32 6.80 -16.60 18.86
N GLN A 33 6.21 -16.24 17.75
CA GLN A 33 6.97 -16.07 16.51
C GLN A 33 8.06 -15.06 16.86
N THR A 34 9.25 -15.57 17.09
CA THR A 34 10.45 -14.74 17.14
C THR A 34 10.48 -14.02 15.79
N VAL A 35 10.10 -12.76 15.80
CA VAL A 35 10.33 -11.86 14.68
C VAL A 35 11.83 -11.98 14.40
N ARG A 36 12.19 -12.65 13.32
CA ARG A 36 13.57 -12.71 12.85
C ARG A 36 13.93 -11.31 12.39
N VAL A 37 14.46 -10.53 13.33
CA VAL A 37 15.06 -9.25 13.05
C VAL A 37 16.38 -9.57 12.33
N ASN A 38 16.35 -9.82 11.05
CA ASN A 38 17.55 -9.72 10.18
C ASN A 38 17.41 -10.46 8.83
N ASP A 39 16.29 -10.35 8.14
CA ASP A 39 16.22 -10.88 6.78
C ASP A 39 16.52 -9.80 5.72
N TYR A 40 17.15 -8.67 6.09
CA TYR A 40 17.57 -7.69 5.10
C TYR A 40 18.81 -8.19 4.34
N HIS A 41 18.70 -8.22 3.01
CA HIS A 41 19.80 -8.55 2.12
C HIS A 41 20.39 -7.26 1.55
N ILE A 42 21.69 -7.09 1.78
CA ILE A 42 22.47 -5.96 1.30
C ILE A 42 22.33 -5.85 -0.23
N GLY A 43 22.10 -4.65 -0.71
CA GLY A 43 21.95 -4.39 -2.13
C GLY A 43 22.65 -3.13 -2.61
N PRO A 44 22.60 -2.86 -3.93
CA PRO A 44 23.23 -1.68 -4.52
C PRO A 44 22.76 -0.39 -3.86
N LYS A 45 23.67 0.54 -3.62
CA LYS A 45 23.51 1.85 -2.95
C LYS A 45 23.39 1.83 -1.43
N ASP A 46 23.32 0.70 -0.77
CA ASP A 46 23.41 0.64 0.68
C ASP A 46 24.72 1.26 1.17
N LEU A 47 24.68 1.92 2.31
CA LEU A 47 25.87 2.45 2.97
C LEU A 47 26.22 1.55 4.14
N LEU A 48 27.36 0.90 4.07
CA LEU A 48 27.86 -0.02 5.09
C LEU A 48 28.96 0.64 5.90
N GLU A 49 28.91 0.49 7.21
CA GLU A 49 30.03 0.76 8.11
C GLU A 49 30.63 -0.57 8.52
N ILE A 50 31.91 -0.76 8.16
CA ILE A 50 32.64 -1.99 8.46
C ILE A 50 33.70 -1.66 9.50
N THR A 51 33.70 -2.42 10.59
CA THR A 51 34.67 -2.28 11.67
C THR A 51 35.39 -3.61 11.87
N VAL A 52 36.70 -3.57 11.90
CA VAL A 52 37.58 -4.72 12.19
C VAL A 52 38.33 -4.44 13.45
N PHE A 53 38.05 -5.19 14.53
CA PHE A 53 38.56 -4.89 15.86
C PHE A 53 40.10 -4.95 15.92
N GLU A 54 40.70 -5.97 15.30
CA GLU A 54 42.16 -6.19 15.33
C GLU A 54 42.95 -5.29 14.36
N LEU A 55 42.25 -4.70 13.36
CA LEU A 55 42.86 -3.90 12.28
C LEU A 55 42.05 -2.61 12.08
N PRO A 56 42.18 -1.61 12.99
CA PRO A 56 41.38 -0.38 12.92
C PRO A 56 41.59 0.44 11.62
N GLU A 57 42.74 0.25 10.94
CA GLU A 57 43.03 0.84 9.65
C GLU A 57 42.13 0.34 8.52
N LEU A 58 41.41 -0.77 8.73
CA LEU A 58 40.40 -1.28 7.80
C LEU A 58 39.00 -0.76 8.09
N ASN A 59 38.81 -0.03 9.20
CA ASN A 59 37.51 0.58 9.52
C ASN A 59 37.16 1.61 8.46
N GLN A 60 36.05 1.39 7.78
CA GLN A 60 35.62 2.33 6.75
C GLN A 60 34.10 2.28 6.52
N THR A 61 33.58 3.40 6.04
CA THR A 61 32.22 3.48 5.56
C THR A 61 32.23 3.46 4.03
N VAL A 62 31.60 2.47 3.44
CA VAL A 62 31.61 2.23 1.99
C VAL A 62 30.20 2.07 1.46
N ARG A 63 29.97 2.57 0.25
CA ARG A 63 28.69 2.41 -0.45
C ARG A 63 28.79 1.25 -1.42
N VAL A 64 27.75 0.39 -1.40
CA VAL A 64 27.64 -0.72 -2.36
C VAL A 64 27.43 -0.15 -3.77
N SER A 65 28.29 -0.56 -4.68
CA SER A 65 28.25 -0.17 -6.10
C SER A 65 27.03 -0.78 -6.80
N GLU A 66 26.68 -0.29 -7.98
CA GLU A 66 25.56 -0.81 -8.78
C GLU A 66 25.74 -2.30 -9.17
N ASP A 67 26.96 -2.78 -9.23
CA ASP A 67 27.31 -4.19 -9.51
C ASP A 67 27.24 -5.08 -8.25
N GLY A 68 26.80 -4.55 -7.11
CA GLY A 68 26.64 -5.30 -5.86
C GLY A 68 27.92 -5.53 -5.09
N SER A 69 28.99 -4.79 -5.38
CA SER A 69 30.29 -4.94 -4.72
C SER A 69 30.68 -3.71 -3.90
N ILE A 70 31.63 -3.91 -2.97
CA ILE A 70 32.35 -2.84 -2.27
C ILE A 70 33.84 -2.96 -2.53
N THR A 71 34.58 -1.87 -2.32
CA THR A 71 36.05 -1.89 -2.36
C THR A 71 36.57 -1.65 -0.95
N LEU A 72 37.29 -2.61 -0.42
CA LEU A 72 37.91 -2.55 0.90
C LEU A 72 39.43 -2.43 0.77
N SER A 73 40.02 -1.65 1.69
CA SER A 73 41.48 -1.61 1.81
C SER A 73 42.00 -3.03 2.08
N LEU A 74 43.11 -3.40 1.47
CA LEU A 74 43.78 -4.71 1.51
C LEU A 74 43.01 -5.86 0.82
N LEU A 75 41.69 -5.97 0.92
CA LEU A 75 40.90 -7.05 0.29
C LEU A 75 40.52 -6.75 -1.16
N GLY A 76 40.59 -5.47 -1.57
CA GLY A 76 40.15 -5.06 -2.91
C GLY A 76 38.64 -5.14 -3.08
N LYS A 77 38.20 -5.56 -4.27
CA LYS A 77 36.78 -5.67 -4.61
C LYS A 77 36.16 -6.92 -4.02
N VAL A 78 35.09 -6.75 -3.22
CA VAL A 78 34.35 -7.82 -2.56
C VAL A 78 32.88 -7.72 -2.95
N GLU A 79 32.28 -8.79 -3.44
CA GLU A 79 30.85 -8.91 -3.70
C GLU A 79 30.08 -9.05 -2.38
N VAL A 80 29.08 -8.19 -2.18
CA VAL A 80 28.30 -8.09 -0.93
C VAL A 80 26.80 -8.14 -1.15
N SER A 81 26.34 -7.96 -2.38
CA SER A 81 24.90 -8.01 -2.69
C SER A 81 24.34 -9.41 -2.44
N GLY A 82 23.12 -9.46 -1.83
CA GLY A 82 22.43 -10.70 -1.51
C GLY A 82 22.86 -11.37 -0.21
N PHE A 83 23.88 -10.84 0.51
CA PHE A 83 24.23 -11.30 1.84
C PHE A 83 23.49 -10.49 2.91
N THR A 84 23.13 -11.13 4.01
CA THR A 84 22.78 -10.43 5.25
C THR A 84 24.03 -9.80 5.88
N ALA A 85 23.86 -8.87 6.81
CA ALA A 85 25.00 -8.28 7.52
C ALA A 85 25.85 -9.37 8.20
N GLN A 86 25.20 -10.33 8.85
CA GLN A 86 25.88 -11.43 9.54
C GLN A 86 26.64 -12.37 8.60
N GLU A 87 26.07 -12.68 7.43
CA GLU A 87 26.75 -13.50 6.43
C GLU A 87 27.97 -12.77 5.86
N LEU A 88 27.85 -11.44 5.66
CA LEU A 88 28.95 -10.61 5.21
C LEU A 88 30.06 -10.51 6.26
N GLU A 89 29.74 -10.36 7.54
CA GLU A 89 30.70 -10.41 8.65
C GLU A 89 31.52 -11.70 8.60
N ALA A 90 30.84 -12.85 8.50
CA ALA A 90 31.48 -14.16 8.41
C ALA A 90 32.34 -14.32 7.15
N LYS A 91 31.92 -13.74 6.01
CA LYS A 91 32.67 -13.75 4.75
C LYS A 91 33.94 -12.92 4.87
N LEU A 92 33.82 -11.68 5.39
CA LEU A 92 34.97 -10.78 5.55
C LEU A 92 35.98 -11.31 6.56
N ALA A 93 35.52 -11.85 7.69
CA ALA A 93 36.39 -12.47 8.69
C ALA A 93 37.22 -13.61 8.07
N ARG A 94 36.57 -14.50 7.29
CA ARG A 94 37.29 -15.58 6.58
C ARG A 94 38.33 -15.08 5.58
N LEU A 95 38.02 -14.01 4.85
CA LEU A 95 38.96 -13.44 3.87
C LEU A 95 40.20 -12.82 4.57
N LEU A 96 39.96 -12.14 5.70
CA LEU A 96 41.03 -11.55 6.51
C LEU A 96 41.89 -12.63 7.18
N ASP A 97 41.30 -13.71 7.68
CA ASP A 97 42.00 -14.84 8.30
C ASP A 97 42.94 -15.56 7.33
N GLN A 98 42.57 -15.62 6.06
CA GLN A 98 43.37 -16.27 5.03
C GLN A 98 44.60 -15.46 4.58
N GLN A 99 44.51 -14.11 4.66
CA GLN A 99 45.49 -13.24 4.01
C GLN A 99 46.28 -12.38 5.00
N PHE A 100 45.74 -12.01 6.15
CA PHE A 100 46.31 -10.96 6.99
C PHE A 100 46.47 -11.32 8.47
N THR A 101 45.44 -11.86 9.14
CA THR A 101 45.46 -12.11 10.58
C THR A 101 44.57 -13.30 10.91
N LYS A 102 44.82 -13.98 12.04
CA LYS A 102 43.99 -15.07 12.52
C LYS A 102 43.02 -14.56 13.59
N GLY A 103 41.73 -14.94 13.46
CA GLY A 103 40.69 -14.59 14.42
C GLY A 103 40.16 -13.18 14.24
N ALA A 104 40.06 -12.69 13.02
CA ALA A 104 39.52 -11.35 12.73
C ALA A 104 38.03 -11.25 13.15
N HIS A 105 37.71 -10.23 13.97
CA HIS A 105 36.34 -9.90 14.35
C HIS A 105 35.85 -8.73 13.52
N VAL A 106 34.91 -9.00 12.62
CA VAL A 106 34.33 -8.02 11.72
C VAL A 106 32.89 -7.74 12.14
N THR A 107 32.53 -6.46 12.20
CA THR A 107 31.15 -6.00 12.41
C THR A 107 30.71 -5.16 11.22
N VAL A 108 29.50 -5.42 10.72
CA VAL A 108 28.93 -4.71 9.59
C VAL A 108 27.60 -4.06 10.02
N PHE A 109 27.58 -2.72 10.01
CA PHE A 109 26.37 -1.94 10.20
C PHE A 109 25.88 -1.35 8.90
N ILE A 110 24.58 -1.47 8.62
CA ILE A 110 23.94 -0.81 7.47
C ILE A 110 23.46 0.56 7.93
N LYS A 111 24.15 1.62 7.50
CA LYS A 111 23.81 3.02 7.85
C LYS A 111 22.69 3.60 6.99
N GLU A 112 22.62 3.21 5.73
CA GLU A 112 21.55 3.62 4.81
C GLU A 112 21.05 2.40 4.05
N TYR A 113 19.75 2.20 4.12
CA TYR A 113 19.05 1.13 3.42
C TYR A 113 18.53 1.59 2.06
N GLN A 114 18.23 0.64 1.19
CA GLN A 114 17.47 0.93 -0.02
C GLN A 114 16.10 1.52 0.34
N LYS A 115 15.54 2.29 -0.59
CA LYS A 115 14.31 3.03 -0.35
C LYS A 115 13.24 2.74 -1.38
N VAL A 116 12.00 2.88 -0.95
CA VAL A 116 10.82 2.98 -1.82
C VAL A 116 10.25 4.40 -1.72
N SER A 117 9.60 4.85 -2.78
CA SER A 117 8.92 6.14 -2.78
C SER A 117 7.42 5.93 -2.61
N VAL A 118 6.79 6.67 -1.71
CA VAL A 118 5.35 6.69 -1.52
C VAL A 118 4.84 8.09 -1.81
N ILE A 119 3.98 8.22 -2.81
CA ILE A 119 3.48 9.51 -3.28
C ILE A 119 1.96 9.53 -3.43
N GLY A 120 1.36 10.73 -3.39
CA GLY A 120 -0.07 10.95 -3.59
C GLY A 120 -0.86 11.05 -2.29
N ALA A 121 -2.04 10.44 -2.25
CA ALA A 121 -3.04 10.59 -1.20
C ALA A 121 -2.74 9.74 0.05
N VAL A 122 -1.58 9.94 0.65
CA VAL A 122 -1.14 9.37 1.93
C VAL A 122 -0.86 10.47 2.94
N GLY A 123 -0.84 10.15 4.22
CA GLY A 123 -0.64 11.13 5.28
C GLY A 123 0.70 11.85 5.19
N ARG A 124 1.78 11.16 4.83
CA ARG A 124 3.14 11.68 4.71
C ARG A 124 3.82 11.11 3.46
N PRO A 125 3.66 11.74 2.29
CA PRO A 125 4.40 11.34 1.09
C PRO A 125 5.92 11.50 1.31
N GLY A 126 6.70 10.55 0.79
CA GLY A 126 8.16 10.59 0.97
C GLY A 126 8.87 9.31 0.54
N MET A 127 10.14 9.22 0.90
CA MET A 127 10.96 8.02 0.73
C MET A 127 11.04 7.26 2.06
N TYR A 128 10.85 5.94 2.00
CA TYR A 128 10.85 5.04 3.14
C TYR A 128 11.91 3.99 2.97
N GLU A 129 12.66 3.72 4.04
CA GLU A 129 13.74 2.75 4.04
C GLU A 129 13.19 1.32 4.15
N LEU A 130 13.75 0.43 3.35
CA LEU A 130 13.46 -1.01 3.40
C LEU A 130 14.41 -1.66 4.40
N VAL A 131 14.10 -1.59 5.68
CA VAL A 131 14.92 -2.20 6.76
C VAL A 131 14.79 -3.73 6.78
N GLY A 132 13.86 -4.28 6.03
CA GLY A 132 13.55 -5.70 5.84
C GLY A 132 12.47 -5.86 4.80
N PRO A 133 11.91 -7.08 4.62
CA PRO A 133 10.74 -7.27 3.78
C PRO A 133 9.63 -6.29 4.20
N MET A 134 9.15 -5.51 3.28
CA MET A 134 8.10 -4.50 3.50
C MET A 134 6.97 -4.72 2.51
N THR A 135 5.79 -4.91 3.04
CA THR A 135 4.58 -5.06 2.22
C THR A 135 3.98 -3.70 1.85
N LEU A 136 3.09 -3.71 0.85
CA LEU A 136 2.35 -2.55 0.41
C LEU A 136 1.59 -1.87 1.57
N LEU A 137 0.87 -2.64 2.39
CA LEU A 137 0.11 -2.11 3.52
C LEU A 137 1.01 -1.51 4.60
N GLU A 138 2.18 -2.11 4.86
CA GLU A 138 3.16 -1.57 5.80
C GLU A 138 3.72 -0.23 5.32
N ALA A 139 4.03 -0.10 4.03
CA ALA A 139 4.48 1.16 3.46
C ALA A 139 3.41 2.25 3.56
N ILE A 140 2.16 1.93 3.29
CA ILE A 140 1.03 2.85 3.46
C ILE A 140 0.89 3.25 4.94
N ALA A 141 0.98 2.29 5.86
CA ALA A 141 0.90 2.55 7.30
C ALA A 141 2.04 3.46 7.78
N GLN A 142 3.28 3.20 7.36
CA GLN A 142 4.43 4.07 7.65
C GLN A 142 4.26 5.48 7.07
N ALA A 143 3.63 5.59 5.90
CA ALA A 143 3.27 6.86 5.28
C ALA A 143 2.09 7.58 5.96
N GLY A 144 1.63 7.09 7.12
CA GLY A 144 0.55 7.71 7.89
C GLY A 144 -0.85 7.35 7.41
N GLY A 145 -0.97 6.26 6.64
CA GLY A 145 -2.24 5.77 6.11
C GLY A 145 -2.73 6.53 4.87
N LEU A 146 -3.85 6.08 4.34
CA LEU A 146 -4.53 6.73 3.22
C LEU A 146 -5.30 7.96 3.70
N THR A 147 -5.32 9.01 2.89
CA THR A 147 -6.19 10.16 3.15
C THR A 147 -7.60 9.90 2.63
N ALA A 148 -8.58 10.71 3.06
CA ALA A 148 -9.97 10.64 2.59
C ALA A 148 -10.11 10.92 1.07
N GLN A 149 -9.06 11.43 0.44
CA GLN A 149 -9.02 11.72 -0.99
C GLN A 149 -8.31 10.62 -1.80
N ALA A 150 -7.97 9.48 -1.19
CA ALA A 150 -7.34 8.38 -1.91
C ALA A 150 -8.33 7.73 -2.88
N MET A 151 -7.88 7.50 -4.11
CA MET A 151 -8.64 6.67 -5.06
C MET A 151 -8.63 5.20 -4.63
N ASN A 152 -9.62 4.45 -5.08
CA ASN A 152 -9.70 3.01 -4.83
C ASN A 152 -8.64 2.19 -5.57
N GLU A 153 -8.03 2.73 -6.61
CA GLU A 153 -6.92 2.12 -7.34
C GLU A 153 -5.60 2.78 -6.96
N ILE A 154 -4.61 1.97 -6.62
CA ILE A 154 -3.24 2.40 -6.37
C ILE A 154 -2.30 1.70 -7.35
N PHE A 155 -1.15 2.29 -7.59
CA PHE A 155 -0.18 1.80 -8.56
C PHE A 155 1.19 1.61 -7.91
N VAL A 156 1.81 0.47 -8.20
CA VAL A 156 3.23 0.26 -7.92
C VAL A 156 3.98 0.24 -9.25
N TYR A 157 4.86 1.22 -9.43
CA TYR A 157 5.77 1.25 -10.57
C TYR A 157 7.07 0.59 -10.16
N ARG A 158 7.38 -0.51 -10.82
CA ARG A 158 8.59 -1.33 -10.60
C ARG A 158 9.45 -1.34 -11.85
N THR A 159 10.75 -1.12 -11.68
CA THR A 159 11.69 -1.24 -12.79
C THR A 159 12.33 -2.63 -12.75
N GLY A 160 12.10 -3.42 -13.79
CA GLY A 160 12.68 -4.75 -13.94
C GLY A 160 14.18 -4.71 -14.24
N PRO A 161 14.85 -5.88 -14.19
CA PRO A 161 16.27 -5.99 -14.47
C PRO A 161 16.65 -5.56 -15.90
N ASP A 162 15.70 -5.65 -16.83
CA ASP A 162 15.84 -5.23 -18.24
C ASP A 162 15.64 -3.71 -18.44
N GLY A 163 15.45 -2.96 -17.35
CA GLY A 163 15.19 -1.52 -17.36
C GLY A 163 13.76 -1.14 -17.76
N LYS A 164 12.90 -2.11 -18.06
CA LYS A 164 11.48 -1.83 -18.35
C LYS A 164 10.73 -1.54 -17.08
N GLN A 165 9.82 -0.56 -17.18
CA GLN A 165 8.94 -0.20 -16.08
C GLN A 165 7.62 -0.97 -16.20
N GLU A 166 7.27 -1.70 -15.17
CA GLU A 166 6.00 -2.37 -14.99
C GLU A 166 5.10 -1.53 -14.08
N ARG A 167 3.81 -1.49 -14.39
CA ARG A 167 2.79 -0.89 -13.55
C ARG A 167 1.88 -1.97 -12.98
N ILE A 168 1.97 -2.22 -11.69
CA ILE A 168 1.10 -3.13 -10.95
C ILE A 168 -0.08 -2.30 -10.43
N VAL A 169 -1.30 -2.71 -10.76
CA VAL A 169 -2.53 -2.04 -10.32
C VAL A 169 -3.15 -2.84 -9.19
N ILE A 170 -3.46 -2.18 -8.08
CA ILE A 170 -4.05 -2.81 -6.91
C ILE A 170 -5.32 -2.05 -6.55
N VAL A 171 -6.43 -2.79 -6.44
CA VAL A 171 -7.71 -2.26 -5.99
C VAL A 171 -7.76 -2.35 -4.47
N LEU A 172 -7.90 -1.20 -3.81
CA LEU A 172 -7.88 -1.12 -2.34
C LEU A 172 -9.05 -1.86 -1.68
N GLU A 173 -10.21 -1.87 -2.31
CA GLU A 173 -11.39 -2.58 -1.81
C GLU A 173 -11.13 -4.09 -1.73
N ASP A 174 -10.56 -4.68 -2.78
CA ASP A 174 -10.20 -6.09 -2.83
C ASP A 174 -9.13 -6.44 -1.79
N LEU A 175 -8.16 -5.54 -1.60
CA LEU A 175 -7.08 -5.72 -0.63
C LEU A 175 -7.56 -5.58 0.82
N MET A 176 -8.36 -4.54 1.13
CA MET A 176 -8.67 -4.16 2.51
C MET A 176 -10.00 -4.74 3.00
N THR A 177 -10.99 -4.91 2.13
CA THR A 177 -12.34 -5.37 2.47
C THR A 177 -12.49 -6.86 2.23
N ASP A 178 -12.06 -7.34 1.07
CA ASP A 178 -12.14 -8.76 0.72
C ASP A 178 -10.96 -9.56 1.28
N GLY A 179 -9.94 -8.86 1.78
CA GLY A 179 -8.80 -9.45 2.48
C GLY A 179 -7.94 -10.34 1.60
N ASN A 180 -7.83 -10.04 0.29
CA ASN A 180 -7.00 -10.82 -0.63
C ASN A 180 -5.50 -10.60 -0.33
N PRO A 181 -4.82 -11.58 0.31
CA PRO A 181 -3.43 -11.41 0.73
C PRO A 181 -2.45 -11.33 -0.46
N GLU A 182 -2.83 -11.84 -1.64
CA GLU A 182 -1.98 -11.79 -2.84
C GLU A 182 -1.78 -10.37 -3.35
N LEU A 183 -2.72 -9.47 -3.05
CA LEU A 183 -2.61 -8.05 -3.40
C LEU A 183 -1.71 -7.25 -2.46
N ASN A 184 -1.42 -7.79 -1.26
CA ASN A 184 -0.46 -7.18 -0.34
C ASN A 184 0.98 -7.55 -0.73
N ILE A 185 1.38 -7.11 -1.91
CA ILE A 185 2.68 -7.45 -2.48
C ILE A 185 3.83 -6.91 -1.65
N GLU A 186 4.96 -7.62 -1.67
CA GLU A 186 6.22 -7.13 -1.13
C GLU A 186 6.81 -6.07 -2.07
N LEU A 187 7.19 -4.94 -1.50
CA LEU A 187 7.83 -3.84 -2.20
C LEU A 187 9.32 -4.14 -2.40
N LYS A 188 9.83 -3.79 -3.57
CA LYS A 188 11.22 -3.94 -3.94
C LYS A 188 11.92 -2.58 -3.93
N PRO A 189 13.25 -2.57 -3.79
CA PRO A 189 14.04 -1.35 -3.91
C PRO A 189 13.73 -0.56 -5.19
N LYS A 190 13.60 0.76 -5.04
CA LYS A 190 13.25 1.70 -6.12
C LYS A 190 11.79 1.62 -6.60
N ASP A 191 10.93 0.80 -5.99
CA ASP A 191 9.50 0.85 -6.29
C ASP A 191 8.94 2.24 -5.97
N VAL A 192 8.00 2.68 -6.81
CA VAL A 192 7.25 3.91 -6.58
C VAL A 192 5.78 3.54 -6.36
N LEU A 193 5.35 3.61 -5.11
CA LEU A 193 3.97 3.47 -4.72
C LEU A 193 3.25 4.79 -4.93
N THR A 194 2.27 4.80 -5.81
CA THR A 194 1.45 5.97 -6.14
C THR A 194 0.02 5.74 -5.71
N VAL A 195 -0.47 6.57 -4.81
CA VAL A 195 -1.87 6.64 -4.40
C VAL A 195 -2.51 7.86 -5.07
N PRO A 196 -3.27 7.71 -6.16
CA PRO A 196 -3.85 8.85 -6.85
C PRO A 196 -4.84 9.60 -5.96
N ILE A 197 -4.93 10.92 -6.18
CA ILE A 197 -5.86 11.78 -5.46
C ILE A 197 -7.18 11.82 -6.22
N ASP A 198 -8.26 11.48 -5.54
CA ASP A 198 -9.62 11.63 -6.06
C ASP A 198 -10.04 13.09 -5.96
N GLN A 199 -10.05 13.76 -7.10
CA GLN A 199 -10.34 15.20 -7.18
C GLN A 199 -11.82 15.44 -7.32
N THR A 200 -12.31 16.50 -6.67
CA THR A 200 -13.66 17.01 -6.94
C THR A 200 -13.66 17.79 -8.22
N LEU A 201 -14.41 17.30 -9.20
CA LEU A 201 -14.66 17.93 -10.48
C LEU A 201 -16.06 18.53 -10.50
N ASN A 202 -16.32 19.47 -11.41
CA ASN A 202 -17.63 20.11 -11.54
C ASN A 202 -18.17 20.02 -12.94
N VAL A 203 -19.48 19.78 -13.06
CA VAL A 203 -20.30 20.11 -14.21
C VAL A 203 -21.31 21.19 -13.82
N PHE A 204 -21.79 21.93 -14.76
CA PHE A 204 -22.68 23.06 -14.50
C PHE A 204 -24.04 22.80 -15.12
N VAL A 205 -25.13 23.00 -14.36
CA VAL A 205 -26.51 22.83 -14.85
C VAL A 205 -27.25 24.14 -14.67
N TYR A 206 -27.75 24.67 -15.79
CA TYR A 206 -28.46 25.96 -15.84
C TYR A 206 -29.81 25.86 -16.59
N GLY A 207 -30.65 26.89 -16.41
CA GLY A 207 -31.96 27.01 -17.06
C GLY A 207 -33.08 26.44 -16.21
N GLU A 208 -34.04 25.75 -16.84
CA GLU A 208 -35.27 25.25 -16.21
C GLU A 208 -35.03 23.98 -15.40
N VAL A 209 -34.21 24.10 -14.31
CA VAL A 209 -33.99 23.11 -13.25
C VAL A 209 -34.28 23.76 -11.90
N LYS A 210 -34.62 22.96 -10.90
CA LYS A 210 -35.01 23.49 -9.58
C LYS A 210 -33.88 24.20 -8.85
N THR A 211 -32.65 23.68 -8.99
CA THR A 211 -31.46 24.22 -8.33
C THR A 211 -30.33 24.36 -9.36
N PRO A 212 -30.30 25.47 -10.13
CA PRO A 212 -29.19 25.70 -11.08
C PRO A 212 -27.88 25.96 -10.35
N GLY A 213 -26.79 25.46 -10.89
CA GLY A 213 -25.46 25.66 -10.31
C GLY A 213 -24.43 24.63 -10.72
N ALA A 214 -23.32 24.64 -9.98
CA ALA A 214 -22.27 23.64 -10.11
C ALA A 214 -22.69 22.35 -9.41
N ILE A 215 -22.51 21.24 -10.08
CA ILE A 215 -22.75 19.88 -9.56
C ILE A 215 -21.39 19.23 -9.38
N PRO A 216 -20.91 19.07 -8.12
CA PRO A 216 -19.65 18.43 -7.83
C PRO A 216 -19.75 16.91 -7.99
N TYR A 217 -18.68 16.28 -8.47
CA TYR A 217 -18.52 14.83 -8.52
C TYR A 217 -17.05 14.44 -8.38
N MET A 218 -16.78 13.22 -7.91
CA MET A 218 -15.43 12.72 -7.73
C MET A 218 -14.84 12.23 -9.03
N SER A 219 -13.56 12.49 -9.29
CA SER A 219 -12.86 12.12 -10.54
C SER A 219 -12.84 10.61 -10.79
N SER A 220 -12.89 9.79 -9.74
CA SER A 220 -13.04 8.34 -9.80
C SER A 220 -14.40 7.88 -10.30
N LYS A 221 -15.43 8.74 -10.22
CA LYS A 221 -16.81 8.43 -10.58
C LYS A 221 -17.20 9.18 -11.86
N LYS A 222 -17.90 8.48 -12.74
CA LYS A 222 -18.49 9.12 -13.92
C LYS A 222 -19.85 9.70 -13.54
N ILE A 223 -20.10 10.96 -13.88
CA ILE A 223 -21.42 11.58 -13.75
C ILE A 223 -22.13 11.60 -15.11
N THR A 224 -23.41 11.24 -15.13
CA THR A 224 -24.22 11.26 -16.36
C THR A 224 -25.13 12.47 -16.39
N LEU A 225 -25.68 12.77 -17.57
CA LEU A 225 -26.62 13.89 -17.73
C LEU A 225 -27.87 13.74 -16.84
N LEU A 226 -28.44 12.52 -16.76
CA LEU A 226 -29.59 12.27 -15.91
C LEU A 226 -29.24 12.46 -14.44
N GLN A 227 -28.09 12.00 -14.00
CA GLN A 227 -27.62 12.19 -12.63
C GLN A 227 -27.39 13.67 -12.29
N ALA A 228 -26.75 14.42 -13.19
CA ALA A 228 -26.51 15.85 -12.98
C ALA A 228 -27.82 16.65 -12.90
N VAL A 229 -28.79 16.37 -13.78
CA VAL A 229 -30.11 16.99 -13.73
C VAL A 229 -30.87 16.57 -12.46
N ALA A 230 -30.79 15.32 -12.03
CA ALA A 230 -31.40 14.85 -10.79
C ALA A 230 -30.81 15.56 -9.56
N GLN A 231 -29.48 15.72 -9.50
CA GLN A 231 -28.81 16.46 -8.42
C GLN A 231 -29.17 17.96 -8.42
N ALA A 232 -29.46 18.53 -9.61
CA ALA A 232 -30.04 19.88 -9.71
C ALA A 232 -31.53 19.96 -9.31
N GLY A 233 -32.06 18.93 -8.64
CA GLY A 233 -33.45 18.86 -8.18
C GLY A 233 -34.47 18.50 -9.25
N GLY A 234 -34.00 18.08 -10.44
CA GLY A 234 -34.84 17.79 -11.60
C GLY A 234 -35.20 19.05 -12.39
N THR A 235 -35.94 18.82 -13.47
CA THR A 235 -36.41 19.92 -14.34
C THR A 235 -37.69 20.55 -13.79
N THR A 236 -37.91 21.85 -14.06
CA THR A 236 -39.18 22.52 -13.76
C THR A 236 -40.27 22.07 -14.75
N GLU A 237 -41.50 22.51 -14.51
CA GLU A 237 -42.67 22.26 -15.38
C GLU A 237 -42.51 22.97 -16.76
N TRP A 238 -41.81 24.08 -16.77
CA TRP A 238 -41.59 24.93 -17.95
C TRP A 238 -40.47 24.40 -18.85
N ALA A 239 -39.70 23.40 -18.41
CA ALA A 239 -38.54 22.89 -19.11
C ALA A 239 -38.86 22.26 -20.47
N LYS A 240 -38.18 22.74 -21.54
CA LYS A 240 -38.25 22.14 -22.86
C LYS A 240 -37.31 20.93 -22.96
N LYS A 241 -37.67 19.83 -22.30
CA LYS A 241 -36.89 18.58 -22.17
C LYS A 241 -36.38 18.00 -23.50
N SER A 242 -36.98 18.34 -24.63
CA SER A 242 -36.56 17.90 -25.96
C SER A 242 -35.40 18.72 -26.56
N LYS A 243 -35.03 19.85 -25.95
CA LYS A 243 -34.07 20.81 -26.50
C LYS A 243 -32.90 21.12 -25.54
N VAL A 244 -32.54 20.16 -24.67
CA VAL A 244 -31.39 20.30 -23.78
C VAL A 244 -30.11 20.38 -24.60
N VAL A 245 -29.16 21.22 -24.19
CA VAL A 245 -27.88 21.40 -24.84
C VAL A 245 -26.77 21.24 -23.84
N ILE A 246 -25.79 20.39 -24.18
CA ILE A 246 -24.52 20.32 -23.45
C ILE A 246 -23.51 21.13 -24.23
N LYS A 247 -22.90 22.13 -23.61
CA LYS A 247 -21.72 22.83 -24.12
C LYS A 247 -20.49 22.19 -23.52
N ARG A 248 -19.63 21.69 -24.37
CA ARG A 248 -18.35 21.05 -24.01
C ARG A 248 -17.21 21.77 -24.69
N ARG A 249 -16.19 22.12 -23.92
CA ARG A 249 -14.95 22.69 -24.45
C ARG A 249 -13.92 21.58 -24.63
N ASP A 250 -13.41 21.42 -25.84
CA ASP A 250 -12.31 20.50 -26.11
C ASP A 250 -11.01 21.08 -25.54
N LYS A 251 -10.42 20.39 -24.58
CA LYS A 251 -9.19 20.84 -23.86
C LYS A 251 -7.96 20.97 -24.78
N ARG A 252 -7.94 20.32 -25.97
CA ARG A 252 -6.81 20.36 -26.91
C ARG A 252 -6.96 21.48 -27.95
N THR A 253 -8.18 21.69 -28.45
CA THR A 253 -8.43 22.64 -29.52
C THR A 253 -9.08 23.95 -29.07
N ASP A 254 -9.43 24.02 -27.78
CA ASP A 254 -10.17 25.11 -27.13
C ASP A 254 -11.51 25.47 -27.83
N LYS A 255 -12.01 24.59 -28.70
CA LYS A 255 -13.27 24.77 -29.40
C LYS A 255 -14.46 24.33 -28.55
N GLU A 256 -15.51 25.16 -28.56
CA GLU A 256 -16.79 24.81 -27.94
C GLU A 256 -17.60 23.91 -28.88
N MET A 257 -18.03 22.76 -28.40
CA MET A 257 -18.98 21.87 -29.06
C MET A 257 -20.36 21.97 -28.39
N LYS A 258 -21.43 21.94 -29.20
CA LYS A 258 -22.81 21.94 -28.72
C LYS A 258 -23.47 20.60 -29.04
N ILE A 259 -23.81 19.84 -28.05
CA ILE A 259 -24.48 18.53 -28.17
C ILE A 259 -25.94 18.73 -27.81
N LYS A 260 -26.83 18.58 -28.81
CA LYS A 260 -28.29 18.70 -28.60
C LYS A 260 -28.89 17.37 -28.17
N ILE A 261 -29.61 17.36 -27.09
CA ILE A 261 -30.15 16.17 -26.43
C ILE A 261 -31.66 16.27 -26.24
N ASN A 262 -32.33 15.16 -26.47
CA ASN A 262 -33.74 15.00 -26.11
C ASN A 262 -33.84 14.26 -24.78
N LEU A 263 -33.86 15.02 -23.67
CA LEU A 263 -33.92 14.46 -22.32
C LEU A 263 -35.19 13.61 -22.09
N LYS A 264 -36.33 13.92 -22.74
CA LYS A 264 -37.54 13.13 -22.66
C LYS A 264 -37.36 11.71 -23.21
N LYS A 265 -36.64 11.58 -24.35
CA LYS A 265 -36.31 10.26 -24.94
C LYS A 265 -35.29 9.49 -24.07
N MET A 266 -34.38 10.21 -23.45
CA MET A 266 -33.37 9.62 -22.53
C MET A 266 -34.03 9.05 -21.26
N ILE A 267 -34.91 9.83 -20.60
CA ILE A 267 -35.67 9.38 -19.43
C ILE A 267 -36.55 8.15 -19.75
N SER A 268 -37.10 8.10 -21.00
CA SER A 268 -37.88 6.92 -21.43
C SER A 268 -37.04 5.74 -21.92
N GLY A 269 -35.72 5.78 -21.80
CA GLY A 269 -34.80 4.70 -22.21
C GLY A 269 -34.63 4.55 -23.74
N LYS A 270 -35.18 5.48 -24.54
CA LYS A 270 -35.07 5.41 -26.03
C LYS A 270 -33.72 5.84 -26.55
N ILE A 271 -32.93 6.57 -25.78
CA ILE A 271 -31.55 6.93 -26.08
C ILE A 271 -30.73 6.73 -24.82
N ALA A 272 -29.46 6.34 -25.01
CA ALA A 272 -28.53 6.11 -23.92
C ALA A 272 -28.22 7.41 -23.16
N ASP A 273 -27.97 7.29 -21.85
CA ASP A 273 -27.52 8.42 -21.05
C ASP A 273 -26.08 8.81 -21.43
N ILE A 274 -25.75 10.08 -21.27
CA ILE A 274 -24.49 10.67 -21.70
C ILE A 274 -23.62 10.95 -20.48
N VAL A 275 -22.39 10.44 -20.51
CA VAL A 275 -21.37 10.77 -19.52
C VAL A 275 -20.90 12.20 -19.76
N LEU A 276 -21.00 13.02 -18.71
CA LEU A 276 -20.50 14.38 -18.70
C LEU A 276 -19.00 14.40 -18.35
N MET A 277 -18.32 15.43 -18.82
CA MET A 277 -16.92 15.69 -18.56
C MET A 277 -16.77 16.94 -17.70
N GLU A 278 -15.63 17.06 -17.03
CA GLU A 278 -15.30 18.25 -16.26
C GLU A 278 -15.48 19.53 -17.08
N GLY A 279 -16.19 20.50 -16.52
CA GLY A 279 -16.45 21.78 -17.15
C GLY A 279 -17.60 21.79 -18.16
N ASP A 280 -18.29 20.65 -18.38
CA ASP A 280 -19.50 20.64 -19.22
C ASP A 280 -20.56 21.56 -18.63
N VAL A 281 -21.22 22.32 -19.52
CA VAL A 281 -22.33 23.17 -19.16
C VAL A 281 -23.60 22.63 -19.80
N VAL A 282 -24.51 22.13 -18.96
CA VAL A 282 -25.84 21.66 -19.36
C VAL A 282 -26.83 22.80 -19.29
N ILE A 283 -27.49 23.09 -20.39
CA ILE A 283 -28.53 24.13 -20.49
C ILE A 283 -29.86 23.45 -20.76
N VAL A 284 -30.79 23.61 -19.83
CA VAL A 284 -32.18 23.14 -19.94
C VAL A 284 -33.07 24.34 -20.26
N PRO A 285 -33.52 24.52 -21.52
CA PRO A 285 -34.30 25.70 -21.91
C PRO A 285 -35.77 25.58 -21.46
#